data_b43bf84b00f4b3a84360c6f3cd9f2fde
#
_entry.id   b43bf84b00f4b3a84360c6f3cd9f2fde
#
_cell.length_a   1.000
_cell.length_b   1.000
_cell.length_c   1.000
_cell.angle_alpha   90.00
_cell.angle_beta   90.00
_cell.angle_gamma   90.00
#
_symmetry.space_group_name_H-M   'P 1'
#
loop_
_entity.id
_entity.type
_entity.pdbx_description
1 polymer ?
#
loop_
_entity_poly.entity_id
_entity_poly.type
_entity_poly.pdbx_seq_one_letter_code
_entity_poly.pdbx_strand_id
1 'polypeptide(L)'
;MTINDFASTQSDSQDTAGRRVLVWDPLVRLFHWSLVGAFATAWLTAEDIQPVHQLAGYAVAGLVGLRIIWGLVGSRYARFTQFVRGPAQTLSYIGDMIPGRERRYLGHNPAGAAMVVAILVTLSGTALTGWLLEAPGRAASAAGQVQIVTPAFADSDANEAEAGAGGYLEGRAGGPLKDVHETFANLLLLLVALHVGGVALASFRHRENLVRAMVTGRKRPPAPGDIA
;
A
#
# COMPACT_ATOMS: atom_id res chain seq x y z
N MET A 1 -35.12 -9.22 -43.09
CA MET A 1 -34.78 -8.73 -41.74
C MET A 1 -36.06 -8.32 -41.10
N THR A 2 -36.58 -9.16 -40.21
CA THR A 2 -37.95 -9.02 -39.69
C THR A 2 -37.94 -8.21 -38.38
N ILE A 3 -39.07 -7.57 -38.03
CA ILE A 3 -39.24 -6.76 -36.80
C ILE A 3 -38.87 -7.57 -35.53
N ASN A 4 -39.00 -8.90 -35.57
CA ASN A 4 -38.62 -9.77 -34.47
C ASN A 4 -37.08 -9.85 -34.24
N ASP A 5 -36.27 -9.65 -35.28
CA ASP A 5 -34.80 -9.65 -35.14
C ASP A 5 -34.30 -8.39 -34.40
N PHE A 6 -35.03 -7.25 -34.59
CA PHE A 6 -34.72 -6.01 -33.85
C PHE A 6 -35.10 -6.11 -32.37
N ALA A 7 -36.23 -6.74 -32.05
CA ALA A 7 -36.70 -6.89 -30.67
C ALA A 7 -35.81 -7.85 -29.87
N SER A 8 -35.35 -8.95 -30.46
CA SER A 8 -34.42 -9.88 -29.81
C SER A 8 -33.02 -9.27 -29.57
N THR A 9 -32.52 -8.46 -30.48
CA THR A 9 -31.23 -7.76 -30.33
C THR A 9 -31.31 -6.66 -29.27
N GLN A 10 -32.45 -6.00 -29.10
CA GLN A 10 -32.68 -5.00 -28.03
C GLN A 10 -32.85 -5.63 -26.66
N SER A 11 -33.52 -6.78 -26.55
CA SER A 11 -33.65 -7.49 -25.25
C SER A 11 -32.34 -8.05 -24.75
N ASP A 12 -31.49 -8.61 -25.60
CA ASP A 12 -30.14 -9.08 -25.26
C ASP A 12 -29.20 -7.92 -24.85
N SER A 13 -29.35 -6.75 -25.49
CA SER A 13 -28.59 -5.55 -25.14
C SER A 13 -29.02 -4.95 -23.80
N GLN A 14 -30.29 -5.07 -23.42
CA GLN A 14 -30.80 -4.59 -22.13
C GLN A 14 -30.46 -5.54 -20.98
N ASP A 15 -30.39 -6.84 -21.21
CA ASP A 15 -30.04 -7.83 -20.19
C ASP A 15 -28.53 -7.80 -19.85
N THR A 16 -27.67 -7.42 -20.80
CA THR A 16 -26.24 -7.19 -20.55
C THR A 16 -25.96 -5.86 -19.85
N ALA A 17 -26.80 -4.84 -20.00
CA ALA A 17 -26.62 -3.51 -19.38
C ALA A 17 -26.78 -3.54 -17.85
N GLY A 18 -27.48 -4.53 -17.27
CA GLY A 18 -27.69 -4.70 -15.82
C GLY A 18 -26.66 -5.58 -15.10
N ARG A 19 -25.85 -6.34 -15.80
CA ARG A 19 -24.96 -7.34 -15.22
C ARG A 19 -23.68 -6.70 -14.68
N ARG A 20 -23.53 -6.71 -13.34
CA ARG A 20 -22.28 -6.25 -12.67
C ARG A 20 -21.07 -7.06 -13.11
N VAL A 21 -19.97 -6.38 -13.42
CA VAL A 21 -18.71 -7.01 -13.86
C VAL A 21 -17.84 -7.34 -12.65
N LEU A 22 -17.29 -8.56 -12.61
CA LEU A 22 -16.31 -8.95 -11.60
C LEU A 22 -14.95 -8.30 -11.94
N VAL A 23 -14.48 -7.41 -11.08
CA VAL A 23 -13.21 -6.69 -11.25
C VAL A 23 -12.17 -7.17 -10.22
N TRP A 24 -12.57 -7.29 -8.95
CA TRP A 24 -11.67 -7.69 -7.88
C TRP A 24 -11.77 -9.17 -7.57
N ASP A 25 -10.67 -9.89 -7.73
CA ASP A 25 -10.63 -11.31 -7.39
C ASP A 25 -10.70 -11.54 -5.87
N PRO A 26 -11.10 -12.75 -5.42
CA PRO A 26 -11.23 -13.05 -4.00
C PRO A 26 -9.94 -12.87 -3.20
N LEU A 27 -8.77 -13.18 -3.78
CA LEU A 27 -7.47 -13.05 -3.11
C LEU A 27 -7.12 -11.59 -2.84
N VAL A 28 -7.33 -10.69 -3.82
CA VAL A 28 -7.10 -9.25 -3.63
C VAL A 28 -7.98 -8.69 -2.53
N ARG A 29 -9.24 -9.14 -2.45
CA ARG A 29 -10.19 -8.69 -1.42
C ARG A 29 -9.82 -9.22 -0.03
N LEU A 30 -9.50 -10.51 0.07
CA LEU A 30 -9.04 -11.12 1.32
C LEU A 30 -7.78 -10.44 1.82
N PHE A 31 -6.77 -10.29 0.94
CA PHE A 31 -5.55 -9.57 1.23
C PHE A 31 -5.84 -8.16 1.77
N HIS A 32 -6.67 -7.39 1.08
CA HIS A 32 -6.97 -6.01 1.47
C HIS A 32 -7.57 -5.93 2.87
N TRP A 33 -8.62 -6.71 3.16
CA TRP A 33 -9.28 -6.65 4.47
C TRP A 33 -8.44 -7.24 5.59
N SER A 34 -7.64 -8.27 5.32
CA SER A 34 -6.66 -8.81 6.27
C SER A 34 -5.58 -7.78 6.59
N LEU A 35 -5.10 -7.03 5.57
CA LEU A 35 -4.12 -5.97 5.76
C LEU A 35 -4.69 -4.81 6.58
N VAL A 36 -5.93 -4.39 6.31
CA VAL A 36 -6.63 -3.37 7.12
C VAL A 36 -6.72 -3.81 8.59
N GLY A 37 -7.11 -5.05 8.85
CA GLY A 37 -7.18 -5.60 10.22
C GLY A 37 -5.81 -5.67 10.89
N ALA A 38 -4.80 -6.20 10.22
CA ALA A 38 -3.44 -6.32 10.76
C ALA A 38 -2.81 -4.93 11.03
N PHE A 39 -2.97 -3.99 10.10
CA PHE A 39 -2.48 -2.62 10.29
C PHE A 39 -3.18 -1.91 11.47
N ALA A 40 -4.51 -1.99 11.55
CA ALA A 40 -5.26 -1.41 12.66
C ALA A 40 -4.84 -2.02 14.01
N THR A 41 -4.64 -3.34 14.06
CA THR A 41 -4.15 -4.03 15.26
C THR A 41 -2.76 -3.53 15.64
N ALA A 42 -1.82 -3.49 14.68
CA ALA A 42 -0.46 -3.01 14.94
C ALA A 42 -0.47 -1.56 15.46
N TRP A 43 -1.26 -0.68 14.84
CA TRP A 43 -1.36 0.72 15.27
C TRP A 43 -1.93 0.87 16.67
N LEU A 44 -3.03 0.18 16.97
CA LEU A 44 -3.72 0.28 18.27
C LEU A 44 -2.95 -0.35 19.44
N THR A 45 -2.01 -1.24 19.16
CA THR A 45 -1.23 -1.97 20.20
C THR A 45 0.22 -1.51 20.29
N ALA A 46 0.60 -0.47 19.55
CA ALA A 46 1.99 -0.02 19.44
C ALA A 46 2.59 0.43 20.79
N GLU A 47 1.80 1.04 21.68
CA GLU A 47 2.27 1.58 22.95
C GLU A 47 2.05 0.60 24.12
N ASP A 48 0.94 -0.18 24.09
CA ASP A 48 0.48 -0.89 25.27
C ASP A 48 0.78 -2.40 25.23
N ILE A 49 0.76 -3.05 24.04
CA ILE A 49 0.77 -4.51 23.95
C ILE A 49 1.81 -4.98 22.89
N GLN A 50 3.08 -4.86 23.27
CA GLN A 50 4.22 -5.16 22.36
C GLN A 50 4.14 -6.53 21.67
N PRO A 51 3.80 -7.66 22.31
CA PRO A 51 3.70 -8.94 21.62
C PRO A 51 2.63 -8.96 20.50
N VAL A 52 1.52 -8.27 20.72
CA VAL A 52 0.44 -8.17 19.71
C VAL A 52 0.85 -7.26 18.57
N HIS A 53 1.51 -6.14 18.87
CA HIS A 53 2.09 -5.24 17.87
C HIS A 53 3.08 -6.00 16.95
N GLN A 54 4.01 -6.76 17.53
CA GLN A 54 4.99 -7.56 16.78
C GLN A 54 4.31 -8.60 15.89
N LEU A 55 3.36 -9.37 16.45
CA LEU A 55 2.63 -10.38 15.67
C LEU A 55 1.86 -9.76 14.51
N ALA A 56 1.19 -8.62 14.74
CA ALA A 56 0.51 -7.87 13.70
C ALA A 56 1.49 -7.34 12.64
N GLY A 57 2.67 -6.88 13.06
CA GLY A 57 3.76 -6.46 12.16
C GLY A 57 4.24 -7.60 11.26
N TYR A 58 4.44 -8.80 11.79
CA TYR A 58 4.75 -9.99 10.99
C TYR A 58 3.63 -10.37 10.02
N ALA A 59 2.37 -10.27 10.46
CA ALA A 59 1.23 -10.49 9.57
C ALA A 59 1.21 -9.47 8.42
N VAL A 60 1.48 -8.20 8.70
CA VAL A 60 1.63 -7.16 7.66
C VAL A 60 2.76 -7.51 6.70
N ALA A 61 3.95 -7.90 7.19
CA ALA A 61 5.09 -8.27 6.35
C ALA A 61 4.75 -9.45 5.42
N GLY A 62 4.13 -10.50 5.96
CA GLY A 62 3.70 -11.67 5.19
C GLY A 62 2.65 -11.31 4.11
N LEU A 63 1.65 -10.49 4.48
CA LEU A 63 0.63 -10.01 3.54
C LEU A 63 1.24 -9.15 2.43
N VAL A 64 2.16 -8.24 2.75
CA VAL A 64 2.86 -7.41 1.76
C VAL A 64 3.66 -8.29 0.80
N GLY A 65 4.42 -9.26 1.32
CA GLY A 65 5.16 -10.23 0.50
C GLY A 65 4.23 -11.00 -0.45
N LEU A 66 3.12 -11.53 0.07
CA LEU A 66 2.09 -12.21 -0.73
C LEU A 66 1.52 -11.28 -1.81
N ARG A 67 1.25 -10.00 -1.48
CA ARG A 67 0.72 -9.02 -2.43
C ARG A 67 1.72 -8.71 -3.55
N ILE A 68 2.99 -8.62 -3.23
CA ILE A 68 4.05 -8.39 -4.23
C ILE A 68 4.09 -9.58 -5.19
N ILE A 69 4.14 -10.81 -4.68
CA ILE A 69 4.13 -12.02 -5.51
C ILE A 69 2.86 -12.07 -6.38
N TRP A 70 1.68 -11.87 -5.78
CA TRP A 70 0.42 -11.85 -6.52
C TRP A 70 0.32 -10.71 -7.53
N GLY A 71 1.00 -9.59 -7.26
CA GLY A 71 1.14 -8.48 -8.19
C GLY A 71 1.98 -8.76 -9.43
N LEU A 72 2.81 -9.81 -9.38
CA LEU A 72 3.61 -10.26 -10.52
C LEU A 72 2.91 -11.36 -11.32
N VAL A 73 2.33 -12.36 -10.64
CA VAL A 73 1.80 -13.57 -11.28
C VAL A 73 0.27 -13.70 -11.25
N GLY A 74 -0.42 -12.84 -10.52
CA GLY A 74 -1.86 -12.92 -10.24
C GLY A 74 -2.78 -12.61 -11.42
N SER A 75 -4.06 -12.39 -11.11
CA SER A 75 -5.11 -12.07 -12.08
C SER A 75 -4.84 -10.74 -12.82
N ARG A 76 -5.50 -10.55 -13.97
CA ARG A 76 -5.29 -9.37 -14.84
C ARG A 76 -5.34 -8.05 -14.07
N TYR A 77 -6.35 -7.84 -13.24
CA TYR A 77 -6.51 -6.59 -12.47
C TYR A 77 -5.63 -6.51 -11.20
N ALA A 78 -5.00 -7.63 -10.80
CA ALA A 78 -4.07 -7.69 -9.66
C ALA A 78 -2.64 -7.34 -10.05
N ARG A 79 -2.23 -7.58 -11.31
CA ARG A 79 -0.86 -7.39 -11.80
C ARG A 79 -0.46 -5.93 -11.89
N PHE A 80 0.70 -5.59 -11.33
CA PHE A 80 1.25 -4.22 -11.37
C PHE A 80 1.42 -3.69 -12.80
N THR A 81 1.84 -4.53 -13.73
CA THR A 81 2.02 -4.17 -15.15
C THR A 81 0.73 -3.69 -15.83
N GLN A 82 -0.43 -4.05 -15.29
CA GLN A 82 -1.72 -3.69 -15.88
C GLN A 82 -2.23 -2.32 -15.40
N PHE A 83 -1.86 -1.89 -14.20
CA PHE A 83 -2.44 -0.68 -13.62
C PHE A 83 -1.40 0.39 -13.24
N VAL A 84 -0.13 0.05 -13.00
CA VAL A 84 0.91 1.05 -12.70
C VAL A 84 1.20 1.85 -13.97
N ARG A 85 1.09 3.16 -13.85
CA ARG A 85 1.28 4.13 -14.94
C ARG A 85 2.48 5.01 -14.64
N GLY A 86 3.07 5.58 -15.69
CA GLY A 86 4.18 6.51 -15.51
C GLY A 86 3.77 7.80 -14.78
N PRO A 87 4.74 8.52 -14.19
CA PRO A 87 4.46 9.72 -13.39
C PRO A 87 3.72 10.81 -14.19
N ALA A 88 4.03 11.00 -15.46
CA ALA A 88 3.33 11.96 -16.31
C ALA A 88 1.83 11.68 -16.45
N GLN A 89 1.44 10.42 -16.65
CA GLN A 89 0.03 10.03 -16.73
C GLN A 89 -0.68 10.19 -15.38
N THR A 90 0.02 9.90 -14.28
CA THR A 90 -0.53 10.06 -12.92
C THR A 90 -0.78 11.55 -12.62
N LEU A 91 0.18 12.42 -12.93
CA LEU A 91 0.04 13.87 -12.74
C LEU A 91 -1.06 14.46 -13.64
N SER A 92 -1.13 14.05 -14.91
CA SER A 92 -2.21 14.47 -15.82
C SER A 92 -3.58 14.06 -15.25
N TYR A 93 -3.72 12.81 -14.77
CA TYR A 93 -4.97 12.35 -14.18
C TYR A 93 -5.37 13.14 -12.93
N ILE A 94 -4.40 13.46 -12.05
CA ILE A 94 -4.65 14.29 -10.86
C ILE A 94 -5.07 15.71 -11.28
N GLY A 95 -4.43 16.27 -12.33
CA GLY A 95 -4.84 17.55 -12.90
C GLY A 95 -6.27 17.56 -13.43
N ASP A 96 -6.71 16.47 -14.08
CA ASP A 96 -8.08 16.32 -14.57
C ASP A 96 -9.09 16.09 -13.43
N MET A 97 -8.63 15.54 -12.30
CA MET A 97 -9.47 15.36 -11.11
C MET A 97 -9.94 16.70 -10.50
N ILE A 98 -9.10 17.74 -10.51
CA ILE A 98 -9.46 19.04 -9.91
C ILE A 98 -10.72 19.63 -10.59
N PRO A 99 -10.78 19.77 -11.93
CA PRO A 99 -11.97 20.28 -12.62
C PRO A 99 -13.08 19.23 -12.81
N GLY A 100 -12.91 17.98 -12.33
CA GLY A 100 -13.91 16.90 -12.47
C GLY A 100 -14.03 16.32 -13.89
N ARG A 101 -12.92 16.33 -14.65
CA ARG A 101 -12.86 15.82 -16.03
C ARG A 101 -12.24 14.42 -16.12
N GLU A 102 -11.89 13.85 -14.98
CA GLU A 102 -11.27 12.51 -14.91
C GLU A 102 -12.21 11.43 -15.47
N ARG A 103 -11.63 10.52 -16.27
CA ARG A 103 -12.34 9.36 -16.78
C ARG A 103 -12.43 8.27 -15.72
N ARG A 104 -13.56 7.54 -15.72
CA ARG A 104 -13.73 6.37 -14.85
C ARG A 104 -12.92 5.19 -15.37
N TYR A 105 -12.26 4.48 -14.45
CA TYR A 105 -11.53 3.24 -14.70
C TYR A 105 -12.26 2.05 -14.07
N LEU A 106 -12.32 0.93 -14.77
CA LEU A 106 -12.85 -0.31 -14.19
C LEU A 106 -11.92 -0.87 -13.12
N GLY A 107 -10.61 -0.91 -13.38
CA GLY A 107 -9.57 -1.27 -12.42
C GLY A 107 -9.13 -0.09 -11.55
N HIS A 108 -7.83 0.00 -11.32
CA HIS A 108 -7.22 1.14 -10.65
C HIS A 108 -7.06 2.31 -11.64
N ASN A 109 -7.48 3.50 -11.25
CA ASN A 109 -7.09 4.71 -11.95
C ASN A 109 -5.61 5.05 -11.65
N PRO A 110 -4.97 5.94 -12.44
CA PRO A 110 -3.54 6.26 -12.26
C PRO A 110 -3.18 6.77 -10.86
N ALA A 111 -4.03 7.59 -10.23
CA ALA A 111 -3.81 8.08 -8.87
C ALA A 111 -3.95 6.95 -7.83
N GLY A 112 -4.97 6.09 -7.96
CA GLY A 112 -5.15 4.91 -7.12
C GLY A 112 -4.00 3.91 -7.28
N ALA A 113 -3.47 3.75 -8.49
CA ALA A 113 -2.29 2.92 -8.76
C ALA A 113 -1.04 3.44 -8.03
N ALA A 114 -0.77 4.74 -8.12
CA ALA A 114 0.33 5.38 -7.40
C ALA A 114 0.16 5.25 -5.87
N MET A 115 -1.06 5.40 -5.37
CA MET A 115 -1.39 5.21 -3.95
C MET A 115 -1.11 3.78 -3.48
N VAL A 116 -1.48 2.75 -4.26
CA VAL A 116 -1.18 1.34 -3.94
C VAL A 116 0.34 1.13 -3.83
N VAL A 117 1.12 1.67 -4.78
CA VAL A 117 2.59 1.55 -4.75
C VAL A 117 3.15 2.28 -3.52
N ALA A 118 2.73 3.52 -3.25
CA ALA A 118 3.18 4.29 -2.11
C ALA A 118 2.91 3.58 -0.78
N ILE A 119 1.69 3.06 -0.58
CA ILE A 119 1.32 2.30 0.62
C ILE A 119 2.17 1.02 0.75
N LEU A 120 2.37 0.26 -0.33
CA LEU A 120 3.17 -0.98 -0.29
C LEU A 120 4.63 -0.70 0.04
N VAL A 121 5.23 0.35 -0.53
CA VAL A 121 6.62 0.75 -0.24
C VAL A 121 6.74 1.18 1.23
N THR A 122 5.82 2.01 1.71
CA THR A 122 5.84 2.48 3.11
C THR A 122 5.60 1.34 4.10
N LEU A 123 4.65 0.42 3.82
CA LEU A 123 4.43 -0.80 4.62
C LEU A 123 5.69 -1.68 4.66
N SER A 124 6.37 -1.85 3.51
CA SER A 124 7.63 -2.61 3.47
C SER A 124 8.73 -1.96 4.33
N GLY A 125 8.84 -0.63 4.29
CA GLY A 125 9.76 0.13 5.13
C GLY A 125 9.42 0.01 6.62
N THR A 126 8.14 0.14 6.99
CA THR A 126 7.66 -0.03 8.36
C THR A 126 7.93 -1.44 8.87
N ALA A 127 7.60 -2.47 8.08
CA ALA A 127 7.81 -3.87 8.46
C ALA A 127 9.32 -4.20 8.61
N LEU A 128 10.15 -3.71 7.71
CA LEU A 128 11.59 -3.91 7.75
C LEU A 128 12.23 -3.25 8.98
N THR A 129 11.88 -1.98 9.24
CA THR A 129 12.42 -1.26 10.40
C THR A 129 11.93 -1.86 11.72
N GLY A 130 10.68 -2.30 11.81
CA GLY A 130 10.15 -3.02 12.97
C GLY A 130 10.87 -4.33 13.21
N TRP A 131 11.13 -5.12 12.16
CA TRP A 131 11.89 -6.37 12.25
C TRP A 131 13.34 -6.15 12.69
N LEU A 132 13.99 -5.06 12.28
CA LEU A 132 15.34 -4.69 12.72
C LEU A 132 15.35 -4.26 14.19
N LEU A 133 14.32 -3.57 14.67
CA LEU A 133 14.20 -3.12 16.07
C LEU A 133 14.03 -4.27 17.05
N GLU A 134 13.40 -5.37 16.64
CA GLU A 134 13.16 -6.53 17.52
C GLU A 134 14.46 -7.25 17.96
N ALA A 135 15.52 -7.17 17.15
CA ALA A 135 16.82 -7.78 17.51
C ALA A 135 17.93 -6.75 17.34
N PRO A 136 18.43 -6.17 18.43
CA PRO A 136 19.52 -5.17 18.41
C PRO A 136 20.76 -5.60 17.64
N GLY A 137 21.10 -6.89 17.65
CA GLY A 137 22.18 -7.46 16.85
C GLY A 137 21.95 -7.38 15.33
N ARG A 138 20.69 -7.36 14.87
CA ARG A 138 20.36 -7.19 13.43
C ARG A 138 20.59 -5.74 12.98
N ALA A 139 20.25 -4.78 13.83
CA ALA A 139 20.49 -3.36 13.56
C ALA A 139 21.99 -3.06 13.47
N ALA A 140 22.80 -3.62 14.37
CA ALA A 140 24.25 -3.49 14.36
C ALA A 140 24.88 -4.10 13.11
N SER A 141 24.40 -5.28 12.67
CA SER A 141 24.90 -5.94 11.45
C SER A 141 24.54 -5.14 10.19
N ALA A 142 23.35 -4.55 10.12
CA ALA A 142 22.94 -3.72 9.00
C ALA A 142 23.73 -2.39 8.95
N ALA A 143 24.04 -1.80 10.10
CA ALA A 143 24.86 -0.58 10.20
C ALA A 143 26.35 -0.86 9.89
N GLY A 144 26.87 -2.03 10.29
CA GLY A 144 28.26 -2.42 10.05
C GLY A 144 28.60 -2.70 8.59
N GLN A 145 27.61 -2.97 7.74
CA GLN A 145 27.81 -3.09 6.29
C GLN A 145 27.92 -1.73 5.57
N VAL A 146 27.63 -0.63 6.24
CA VAL A 146 27.85 0.73 5.76
C VAL A 146 29.06 1.35 6.50
N GLN A 147 30.16 0.63 6.61
CA GLN A 147 31.43 1.18 7.06
C GLN A 147 32.03 2.05 5.95
N ILE A 148 31.60 3.31 5.90
CA ILE A 148 32.36 4.35 5.24
C ILE A 148 33.60 4.61 6.13
N VAL A 149 34.74 4.03 5.70
CA VAL A 149 36.12 4.35 6.06
C VAL A 149 36.24 5.29 7.28
N THR A 150 36.49 4.73 8.46
CA THR A 150 37.08 5.52 9.54
C THR A 150 38.49 5.93 9.12
N PRO A 151 38.82 7.24 9.08
CA PRO A 151 40.20 7.66 8.84
C PRO A 151 41.05 7.16 9.97
N ALA A 152 42.13 6.48 9.61
CA ALA A 152 43.13 5.93 10.52
C ALA A 152 44.02 7.05 11.13
N PHE A 153 43.41 7.90 11.96
CA PHE A 153 44.10 8.84 12.83
C PHE A 153 43.41 8.86 14.19
N ALA A 154 43.69 7.86 15.03
CA ALA A 154 43.46 7.95 16.45
C ALA A 154 44.61 7.23 17.12
N ASP A 155 45.72 7.95 17.27
CA ASP A 155 46.82 7.58 18.18
C ASP A 155 46.38 7.82 19.63
N SER A 156 46.52 6.78 20.41
CA SER A 156 47.03 6.67 21.78
C SER A 156 46.67 7.72 22.85
N ASP A 157 45.38 7.86 23.22
CA ASP A 157 44.99 8.32 24.57
C ASP A 157 43.63 7.72 25.03
N ALA A 158 43.43 6.40 24.81
CA ALA A 158 42.13 5.76 24.76
C ALA A 158 41.70 5.03 26.06
N ASN A 159 42.39 5.17 27.20
CA ASN A 159 42.01 4.34 28.36
C ASN A 159 41.05 4.95 29.36
N GLU A 160 40.66 6.20 29.23
CA GLU A 160 39.64 6.80 30.13
C GLU A 160 38.33 7.20 29.41
N ALA A 161 38.28 7.14 28.09
CA ALA A 161 37.10 7.50 27.32
C ALA A 161 36.14 6.32 27.06
N GLU A 162 36.60 5.05 27.21
CA GLU A 162 35.78 3.88 26.89
C GLU A 162 34.62 3.62 27.88
N ALA A 163 34.77 4.00 29.14
CA ALA A 163 33.70 3.82 30.13
C ALA A 163 32.52 4.80 29.97
N GLY A 164 32.75 5.95 29.34
CA GLY A 164 31.72 6.95 29.08
C GLY A 164 31.01 6.80 27.73
N ALA A 165 31.72 6.35 26.70
CA ALA A 165 31.21 6.24 25.35
C ALA A 165 30.31 5.03 25.13
N GLY A 166 30.55 3.91 25.83
CA GLY A 166 29.70 2.71 25.74
C GLY A 166 28.27 2.95 26.18
N GLY A 167 28.07 3.64 27.28
CA GLY A 167 26.71 3.96 27.81
C GLY A 167 25.91 4.90 26.93
N TYR A 168 26.56 5.82 26.21
CA TYR A 168 25.90 6.74 25.29
C TYR A 168 25.56 6.09 23.94
N LEU A 169 26.24 5.05 23.53
CA LEU A 169 26.00 4.33 22.28
C LEU A 169 24.94 3.23 22.45
N GLU A 170 24.87 2.57 23.60
CA GLU A 170 23.81 1.60 23.89
C GLU A 170 22.43 2.25 23.99
N GLY A 171 22.32 3.44 24.60
CA GLY A 171 21.07 4.21 24.64
C GLY A 171 20.65 4.77 23.25
N ARG A 172 21.59 4.84 22.31
CA ARG A 172 21.38 5.43 20.98
C ARG A 172 21.22 4.39 19.88
N ALA A 173 21.53 3.14 20.11
CA ALA A 173 21.50 2.07 19.11
C ALA A 173 20.07 1.76 18.58
N GLY A 174 19.02 2.01 19.37
CA GLY A 174 17.63 1.89 18.94
C GLY A 174 16.99 3.22 18.51
N GLY A 175 17.53 4.36 18.99
CA GLY A 175 16.91 5.68 18.81
C GLY A 175 16.66 6.09 17.35
N PRO A 176 17.68 6.18 16.48
CA PRO A 176 17.48 6.61 15.09
C PRO A 176 16.62 5.65 14.29
N LEU A 177 16.72 4.34 14.53
CA LEU A 177 15.92 3.34 13.84
C LEU A 177 14.46 3.36 14.29
N LYS A 178 14.22 3.63 15.57
CA LYS A 178 12.88 3.84 16.11
C LYS A 178 12.24 5.07 15.49
N ASP A 179 12.97 6.19 15.40
CA ASP A 179 12.50 7.42 14.76
C ASP A 179 12.11 7.19 13.29
N VAL A 180 12.90 6.39 12.56
CA VAL A 180 12.61 6.00 11.17
C VAL A 180 11.35 5.14 11.11
N HIS A 181 11.19 4.16 12.01
CA HIS A 181 9.99 3.32 12.06
C HIS A 181 8.73 4.15 12.34
N GLU A 182 8.77 5.03 13.32
CA GLU A 182 7.67 5.94 13.66
C GLU A 182 7.35 6.89 12.49
N THR A 183 8.37 7.39 11.80
CA THR A 183 8.21 8.22 10.61
C THR A 183 7.46 7.48 9.50
N PHE A 184 7.84 6.24 9.20
CA PHE A 184 7.13 5.40 8.24
C PHE A 184 5.70 5.10 8.70
N ALA A 185 5.48 4.82 9.99
CA ALA A 185 4.15 4.56 10.53
C ALA A 185 3.23 5.80 10.41
N ASN A 186 3.73 6.99 10.73
CA ASN A 186 3.00 8.25 10.57
C ASN A 186 2.72 8.58 9.10
N LEU A 187 3.71 8.38 8.21
CA LEU A 187 3.52 8.53 6.76
C LEU A 187 2.45 7.55 6.26
N LEU A 188 2.47 6.30 6.73
CA LEU A 188 1.47 5.31 6.36
C LEU A 188 0.07 5.72 6.80
N LEU A 189 -0.09 6.26 8.02
CA LEU A 189 -1.37 6.78 8.49
C LEU A 189 -1.90 7.90 7.59
N LEU A 190 -1.03 8.84 7.19
CA LEU A 190 -1.37 9.89 6.23
C LEU A 190 -1.80 9.30 4.88
N LEU A 191 -1.06 8.33 4.34
CA LEU A 191 -1.40 7.67 3.07
C LEU A 191 -2.74 6.93 3.16
N VAL A 192 -3.03 6.27 4.30
CA VAL A 192 -4.32 5.61 4.54
C VAL A 192 -5.46 6.64 4.57
N ALA A 193 -5.28 7.77 5.25
CA ALA A 193 -6.26 8.86 5.26
C ALA A 193 -6.53 9.41 3.85
N LEU A 194 -5.47 9.66 3.07
CA LEU A 194 -5.58 10.08 1.68
C LEU A 194 -6.23 9.00 0.79
N HIS A 195 -5.94 7.72 1.03
CA HIS A 195 -6.58 6.60 0.33
C HIS A 195 -8.08 6.57 0.59
N VAL A 196 -8.50 6.63 1.84
CA VAL A 196 -9.92 6.64 2.22
C VAL A 196 -10.62 7.86 1.62
N GLY A 197 -10.01 9.05 1.70
CA GLY A 197 -10.50 10.28 1.08
C GLY A 197 -10.65 10.14 -0.45
N GLY A 198 -9.65 9.57 -1.11
CA GLY A 198 -9.69 9.29 -2.56
C GLY A 198 -10.78 8.31 -2.94
N VAL A 199 -10.99 7.24 -2.16
CA VAL A 199 -12.09 6.28 -2.34
C VAL A 199 -13.45 6.96 -2.17
N ALA A 200 -13.61 7.81 -1.15
CA ALA A 200 -14.84 8.55 -0.91
C ALA A 200 -15.13 9.52 -2.08
N LEU A 201 -14.15 10.30 -2.50
CA LEU A 201 -14.27 11.23 -3.63
C LEU A 201 -14.64 10.52 -4.93
N ALA A 202 -13.94 9.44 -5.27
CA ALA A 202 -14.20 8.66 -6.47
C ALA A 202 -15.57 7.98 -6.41
N SER A 203 -16.00 7.47 -5.24
CA SER A 203 -17.33 6.90 -5.04
C SER A 203 -18.43 7.93 -5.29
N PHE A 204 -18.25 9.15 -4.79
CA PHE A 204 -19.19 10.25 -4.98
C PHE A 204 -19.27 10.69 -6.45
N ARG A 205 -18.13 10.95 -7.09
CA ARG A 205 -18.05 11.44 -8.47
C ARG A 205 -18.56 10.45 -9.50
N HIS A 206 -18.17 9.20 -9.37
CA HIS A 206 -18.60 8.16 -10.32
C HIS A 206 -19.94 7.51 -9.94
N ARG A 207 -20.59 7.96 -8.85
CA ARG A 207 -21.85 7.40 -8.33
C ARG A 207 -21.77 5.87 -8.18
N GLU A 208 -20.64 5.38 -7.68
CA GLU A 208 -20.36 3.96 -7.49
C GLU A 208 -19.79 3.70 -6.09
N ASN A 209 -20.39 2.80 -5.33
CA ASN A 209 -19.90 2.44 -4.01
C ASN A 209 -18.64 1.54 -4.12
N LEU A 210 -17.46 2.15 -4.03
CA LEU A 210 -16.18 1.45 -4.17
C LEU A 210 -15.87 0.57 -2.96
N VAL A 211 -16.34 0.90 -1.76
CA VAL A 211 -16.21 0.04 -0.57
C VAL A 211 -17.00 -1.26 -0.80
N ARG A 212 -18.24 -1.15 -1.25
CA ARG A 212 -19.04 -2.32 -1.61
C ARG A 212 -18.40 -3.13 -2.74
N ALA A 213 -17.80 -2.46 -3.72
CA ALA A 213 -17.07 -3.14 -4.80
C ALA A 213 -15.89 -3.94 -4.25
N MET A 214 -15.20 -3.43 -3.21
CA MET A 214 -14.09 -4.13 -2.55
C MET A 214 -14.55 -5.31 -1.67
N VAL A 215 -15.80 -5.31 -1.20
CA VAL A 215 -16.39 -6.45 -0.48
C VAL A 215 -16.92 -7.50 -1.46
N THR A 216 -17.67 -7.09 -2.49
CA THR A 216 -18.37 -8.02 -3.41
C THR A 216 -17.53 -8.44 -4.62
N GLY A 217 -16.48 -7.72 -4.94
CA GLY A 217 -15.66 -7.88 -6.15
C GLY A 217 -16.29 -7.30 -7.41
N ARG A 218 -17.51 -6.78 -7.35
CA ARG A 218 -18.32 -6.41 -8.51
C ARG A 218 -18.48 -4.90 -8.64
N LYS A 219 -18.33 -4.41 -9.87
CA LYS A 219 -18.54 -3.02 -10.25
C LYS A 219 -19.69 -2.89 -11.25
N ARG A 220 -20.16 -1.66 -11.44
CA ARG A 220 -21.07 -1.30 -12.54
C ARG A 220 -20.39 -1.64 -13.89
N PRO A 221 -21.16 -2.14 -14.89
CA PRO A 221 -20.62 -2.38 -16.22
C PRO A 221 -20.00 -1.11 -16.82
N PRO A 222 -19.07 -1.27 -17.79
CA PRO A 222 -18.48 -0.13 -18.48
C PRO A 222 -19.56 0.67 -19.22
N ALA A 223 -19.45 2.00 -19.15
CA ALA A 223 -20.25 2.93 -19.93
C ALA A 223 -19.39 3.55 -21.06
N PRO A 224 -20.01 4.16 -22.09
CA PRO A 224 -19.26 4.91 -23.08
C PRO A 224 -18.36 5.95 -22.44
N GLY A 225 -17.06 5.90 -22.77
CA GLY A 225 -16.04 6.79 -22.17
C GLY A 225 -15.28 6.22 -20.98
N ASP A 226 -15.69 5.09 -20.39
CA ASP A 226 -14.93 4.40 -19.35
C ASP A 226 -13.67 3.73 -19.93
N ILE A 227 -12.65 3.55 -19.09
CA ILE A 227 -11.39 2.86 -19.44
C ILE A 227 -11.41 1.47 -18.79
N ALA A 228 -11.26 0.41 -19.59
CA ALA A 228 -11.28 -0.99 -19.18
C ALA A 228 -9.85 -1.56 -18.99
#